data_582502c43de3da1ed5763ebdc2e213c9
#
_entry.id   582502c43de3da1ed5763ebdc2e213c9
#
_cell.length_a   1.000
_cell.length_b   1.000
_cell.length_c   1.000
_cell.angle_alpha   90.00
_cell.angle_beta   90.00
_cell.angle_gamma   90.00
#
_symmetry.space_group_name_H-M   'P 1'
#
loop_
_entity.id
_entity.type
_entity.pdbx_description
1 polymer ?
#
loop_
_entity_poly.entity_id
_entity_poly.type
_entity_poly.pdbx_seq_one_letter_code
_entity_poly.pdbx_strand_id
1 'polypeptide(L)'
;GGVWIFLRSDLGARPAAKSYGTALYDSTAQSYLGKALVRRPGVVGYLGWPGMDGTLVYAAELGGLADAVRAVAAAGADAVIVDDLATAQLVRSIAPGLRLHGSTQMSIHTAEGAKMLAKLGYSRAILARELSLAEIEAVVKASPIECEVFVHGAMCMSMSGQCMMSAFLGGRSGNRGACAGPCRLPFDATNGLRPGQPGKACHLSLKDMDLVPHMAQLKAAGVASIKIEGRLRTPEYAAAAVTACRAARAGQPYDEALLRDIFSRSGFSDAYLVGRNDGTMFGVRTEADAAATRAATPKARELF
;
A
#
# COMPACT_ATOMS: atom_id res chain seq x y z
N GLY A 1 3.22 6.84 16.19
CA GLY A 1 3.30 6.23 14.89
C GLY A 1 2.42 4.99 14.82
N GLY A 2 1.43 4.97 13.92
CA GLY A 2 0.55 3.82 13.71
C GLY A 2 1.14 2.89 12.65
N VAL A 3 0.78 1.60 12.73
CA VAL A 3 0.97 0.63 11.64
C VAL A 3 -0.34 0.56 10.86
N TRP A 4 -0.28 0.73 9.55
CA TRP A 4 -1.44 0.74 8.68
C TRP A 4 -1.52 -0.56 7.90
N ILE A 5 -2.70 -1.17 7.93
CA ILE A 5 -2.98 -2.39 7.17
C ILE A 5 -4.13 -2.09 6.24
N PHE A 6 -3.91 -2.29 4.94
CA PHE A 6 -4.99 -2.31 3.96
C PHE A 6 -5.44 -3.75 3.79
N LEU A 7 -6.55 -4.08 4.39
CA LEU A 7 -7.23 -5.35 4.16
C LEU A 7 -8.27 -5.18 3.07
N ARG A 8 -8.28 -6.08 2.11
CA ARG A 8 -9.45 -6.25 1.24
C ARG A 8 -10.60 -6.75 2.11
N SER A 9 -11.72 -6.05 2.09
CA SER A 9 -12.92 -6.57 2.72
C SER A 9 -13.78 -7.31 1.70
N ASP A 10 -13.61 -8.62 1.65
CA ASP A 10 -14.74 -9.50 1.32
C ASP A 10 -15.64 -9.63 2.55
N LEU A 11 -15.47 -8.72 3.50
CA LEU A 11 -16.02 -8.76 4.84
C LEU A 11 -17.30 -7.95 4.99
N GLY A 12 -18.03 -7.70 3.91
CA GLY A 12 -19.36 -7.06 3.98
C GLY A 12 -20.36 -7.74 4.90
N ALA A 13 -20.01 -8.84 5.52
CA ALA A 13 -20.91 -9.61 6.36
C ALA A 13 -20.34 -10.13 7.68
N ARG A 14 -19.11 -9.75 8.11
CA ARG A 14 -18.52 -10.35 9.32
C ARG A 14 -18.23 -9.34 10.43
N PRO A 15 -18.83 -9.56 11.64
CA PRO A 15 -18.61 -8.70 12.81
C PRO A 15 -17.18 -8.69 13.35
N ALA A 16 -16.34 -9.64 12.93
CA ALA A 16 -14.96 -9.78 13.43
C ALA A 16 -14.00 -8.66 12.98
N ALA A 17 -14.41 -7.82 12.04
CA ALA A 17 -13.62 -6.65 11.58
C ALA A 17 -13.53 -5.52 12.63
N LYS A 18 -14.00 -5.72 13.84
CA LYS A 18 -14.05 -4.70 14.91
C LYS A 18 -12.70 -4.20 15.41
N SER A 19 -11.60 -4.82 15.05
CA SER A 19 -10.27 -4.52 15.59
C SER A 19 -9.25 -3.93 14.61
N TYR A 20 -9.57 -3.86 13.33
CA TYR A 20 -8.64 -3.40 12.29
C TYR A 20 -9.36 -2.41 11.37
N GLY A 21 -8.70 -1.31 11.05
CA GLY A 21 -9.24 -0.34 10.08
C GLY A 21 -9.46 -1.03 8.74
N THR A 22 -10.71 -1.26 8.38
CA THR A 22 -11.07 -1.84 7.10
C THR A 22 -11.59 -0.76 6.17
N ALA A 23 -10.97 -0.64 4.99
CA ALA A 23 -11.65 -0.02 3.88
C ALA A 23 -12.76 -0.99 3.44
N LEU A 24 -14.01 -0.61 3.55
CA LEU A 24 -15.12 -1.38 3.01
C LEU A 24 -15.14 -1.25 1.50
N TYR A 25 -15.06 -2.38 0.84
CA TYR A 25 -15.28 -2.48 -0.59
C TYR A 25 -16.73 -2.90 -0.84
N ASP A 26 -17.46 -2.08 -1.56
CA ASP A 26 -18.75 -2.48 -2.08
C ASP A 26 -18.54 -3.29 -3.36
N SER A 27 -18.72 -4.61 -3.27
CA SER A 27 -18.55 -5.52 -4.39
C SER A 27 -19.64 -5.35 -5.47
N THR A 28 -20.81 -4.80 -5.12
CA THR A 28 -21.90 -4.55 -6.07
C THR A 28 -21.68 -3.30 -6.90
N ALA A 29 -21.09 -2.27 -6.32
CA ALA A 29 -20.78 -1.02 -7.01
C ALA A 29 -19.38 -1.01 -7.63
N GLN A 30 -18.54 -2.03 -7.40
CA GLN A 30 -17.12 -2.06 -7.74
C GLN A 30 -16.36 -0.82 -7.25
N SER A 31 -16.88 -0.17 -6.21
CA SER A 31 -16.34 1.04 -5.63
C SER A 31 -15.75 0.77 -4.25
N TYR A 32 -14.67 1.47 -3.94
CA TYR A 32 -14.13 1.50 -2.58
C TYR A 32 -14.90 2.57 -1.80
N LEU A 33 -15.83 2.14 -0.97
CA LEU A 33 -16.35 3.00 0.08
C LEU A 33 -15.37 2.91 1.25
N GLY A 34 -14.54 3.92 1.39
CA GLY A 34 -13.73 4.07 2.59
C GLY A 34 -14.66 4.35 3.77
N LYS A 35 -15.03 3.33 4.51
CA LYS A 35 -15.61 3.54 5.85
C LYS A 35 -14.48 3.34 6.84
N ALA A 36 -14.07 4.40 7.50
CA ALA A 36 -13.26 4.26 8.69
C ALA A 36 -14.14 3.60 9.76
N LEU A 37 -13.88 2.33 10.06
CA LEU A 37 -14.72 1.55 10.94
C LEU A 37 -14.21 1.47 12.37
N VAL A 38 -13.14 2.17 12.71
CA VAL A 38 -12.53 2.02 14.02
C VAL A 38 -12.32 3.35 14.69
N ARG A 39 -13.05 3.57 15.77
CA ARG A 39 -12.80 4.62 16.76
C ARG A 39 -11.55 4.28 17.58
N ARG A 40 -10.38 4.45 17.04
CA ARG A 40 -9.13 4.43 17.82
C ARG A 40 -8.20 5.51 17.29
N PRO A 41 -7.48 6.23 18.19
CA PRO A 41 -6.45 7.16 17.76
C PRO A 41 -5.45 6.47 16.83
N GLY A 42 -5.17 7.08 15.70
CA GLY A 42 -4.22 6.54 14.72
C GLY A 42 -4.85 5.75 13.56
N VAL A 43 -6.17 5.72 13.41
CA VAL A 43 -6.82 5.11 12.25
C VAL A 43 -6.96 6.13 11.11
N VAL A 44 -6.54 5.73 9.92
CA VAL A 44 -6.70 6.50 8.68
C VAL A 44 -7.61 5.74 7.73
N GLY A 45 -8.66 6.40 7.26
CA GLY A 45 -9.47 5.89 6.16
C GLY A 45 -8.78 6.13 4.81
N TYR A 46 -8.93 5.22 3.88
CA TYR A 46 -8.53 5.42 2.49
C TYR A 46 -9.75 5.78 1.65
N LEU A 47 -9.66 6.92 0.98
CA LEU A 47 -10.60 7.34 -0.05
C LEU A 47 -9.86 7.35 -1.39
N GLY A 48 -10.04 6.30 -2.18
CA GLY A 48 -9.68 6.27 -3.59
C GLY A 48 -10.95 6.40 -4.41
N TRP A 49 -11.04 7.41 -5.25
CA TRP A 49 -12.22 7.62 -6.06
C TRP A 49 -12.05 7.01 -7.44
N PRO A 50 -13.05 6.27 -7.94
CA PRO A 50 -13.04 5.76 -9.30
C PRO A 50 -13.01 6.91 -10.33
N GLY A 51 -12.00 6.92 -11.22
CA GLY A 51 -11.90 7.88 -12.31
C GLY A 51 -10.89 9.01 -12.14
N MET A 52 -10.21 9.12 -10.99
CA MET A 52 -9.25 10.21 -10.74
C MET A 52 -7.81 9.92 -11.16
N ASP A 53 -7.60 8.84 -11.87
CA ASP A 53 -6.33 8.42 -12.47
C ASP A 53 -6.13 8.94 -13.90
N GLY A 54 -6.90 9.96 -14.30
CA GLY A 54 -6.88 10.52 -15.65
C GLY A 54 -7.88 9.89 -16.62
N THR A 55 -8.68 8.91 -16.18
CA THR A 55 -9.81 8.42 -16.97
C THR A 55 -11.03 9.33 -16.82
N LEU A 56 -11.92 9.32 -17.79
CA LEU A 56 -13.16 10.10 -17.78
C LEU A 56 -13.95 9.83 -16.50
N VAL A 57 -14.15 10.87 -15.70
CA VAL A 57 -14.99 10.84 -14.51
C VAL A 57 -16.41 11.19 -14.91
N TYR A 58 -17.35 10.28 -14.66
CA TYR A 58 -18.76 10.59 -14.88
C TYR A 58 -19.31 11.48 -13.75
N ALA A 59 -20.15 12.43 -14.08
CA ALA A 59 -20.76 13.35 -13.10
C ALA A 59 -21.48 12.63 -11.95
N ALA A 60 -22.03 11.43 -12.22
CA ALA A 60 -22.65 10.58 -11.21
C ALA A 60 -21.67 10.07 -10.14
N GLU A 61 -20.41 9.83 -10.52
CA GLU A 61 -19.36 9.40 -9.58
C GLU A 61 -18.94 10.57 -8.67
N LEU A 62 -18.86 11.78 -9.23
CA LEU A 62 -18.56 12.99 -8.45
C LEU A 62 -19.65 13.29 -7.41
N GLY A 63 -20.92 13.03 -7.74
CA GLY A 63 -22.04 13.28 -6.84
C GLY A 63 -21.94 12.50 -5.52
N GLY A 64 -21.46 11.26 -5.55
CA GLY A 64 -21.30 10.42 -4.36
C GLY A 64 -20.07 10.76 -3.50
N LEU A 65 -19.09 11.50 -4.03
CA LEU A 65 -17.83 11.78 -3.32
C LEU A 65 -18.06 12.64 -2.08
N ALA A 66 -18.91 13.65 -2.18
CA ALA A 66 -19.24 14.51 -1.05
C ALA A 66 -19.88 13.71 0.11
N ASP A 67 -20.77 12.79 -0.19
CA ASP A 67 -21.41 11.93 0.81
C ASP A 67 -20.41 10.94 1.43
N ALA A 68 -19.48 10.40 0.63
CA ALA A 68 -18.40 9.58 1.14
C ALA A 68 -17.51 10.36 2.11
N VAL A 69 -17.15 11.60 1.80
CA VAL A 69 -16.36 12.46 2.70
C VAL A 69 -17.12 12.73 4.00
N ARG A 70 -18.42 13.07 3.92
CA ARG A 70 -19.25 13.27 5.12
C ARG A 70 -19.34 12.00 5.97
N ALA A 71 -19.52 10.83 5.33
CA ALA A 71 -19.61 9.56 6.03
C ALA A 71 -18.31 9.21 6.76
N VAL A 72 -17.15 9.43 6.13
CA VAL A 72 -15.83 9.18 6.74
C VAL A 72 -15.59 10.13 7.91
N ALA A 73 -15.92 11.42 7.76
CA ALA A 73 -15.81 12.40 8.83
C ALA A 73 -16.74 12.05 10.00
N ALA A 74 -18.00 11.70 9.73
CA ALA A 74 -18.97 11.28 10.73
C ALA A 74 -18.58 9.99 11.46
N ALA A 75 -17.84 9.09 10.79
CA ALA A 75 -17.29 7.87 11.39
C ALA A 75 -16.14 8.16 12.36
N GLY A 76 -15.66 9.41 12.45
CA GLY A 76 -14.58 9.81 13.35
C GLY A 76 -13.20 9.35 12.86
N ALA A 77 -12.96 9.30 11.54
CA ALA A 77 -11.63 9.04 11.00
C ALA A 77 -10.66 10.15 11.38
N ASP A 78 -9.42 9.80 11.71
CA ASP A 78 -8.37 10.78 12.04
C ASP A 78 -7.82 11.48 10.80
N ALA A 79 -7.82 10.79 9.66
CA ALA A 79 -7.31 11.31 8.39
C ALA A 79 -7.87 10.52 7.20
N VAL A 80 -7.71 11.06 6.00
CA VAL A 80 -7.96 10.36 4.73
C VAL A 80 -6.71 10.38 3.86
N ILE A 81 -6.49 9.27 3.16
CA ILE A 81 -5.45 9.18 2.13
C ILE A 81 -6.09 9.55 0.79
N VAL A 82 -5.52 10.54 0.11
CA VAL A 82 -6.06 11.12 -1.12
C VAL A 82 -4.97 11.14 -2.18
N ASP A 83 -5.32 10.82 -3.41
CA ASP A 83 -4.40 10.75 -4.55
C ASP A 83 -4.62 11.84 -5.61
N ASP A 84 -5.61 12.71 -5.43
CA ASP A 84 -5.90 13.82 -6.34
C ASP A 84 -6.26 15.13 -5.63
N LEU A 85 -6.05 16.24 -6.34
CA LEU A 85 -6.23 17.58 -5.78
C LEU A 85 -7.70 17.98 -5.64
N ALA A 86 -8.58 17.48 -6.51
CA ALA A 86 -9.99 17.82 -6.48
C ALA A 86 -10.67 17.19 -5.25
N THR A 87 -10.35 15.91 -4.97
CA THR A 87 -10.79 15.24 -3.74
C THR A 87 -10.25 15.93 -2.50
N ALA A 88 -8.98 16.34 -2.51
CA ALA A 88 -8.37 17.06 -1.39
C ALA A 88 -9.11 18.39 -1.10
N GLN A 89 -9.42 19.14 -2.14
CA GLN A 89 -10.16 20.39 -2.01
C GLN A 89 -11.59 20.16 -1.50
N LEU A 90 -12.24 19.10 -1.97
CA LEU A 90 -13.58 18.74 -1.51
C LEU A 90 -13.57 18.33 -0.02
N VAL A 91 -12.60 17.51 0.40
CA VAL A 91 -12.43 17.15 1.82
C VAL A 91 -12.28 18.39 2.68
N ARG A 92 -11.48 19.36 2.28
CA ARG A 92 -11.29 20.61 3.03
C ARG A 92 -12.55 21.44 3.14
N SER A 93 -13.37 21.48 2.07
CA SER A 93 -14.61 22.24 2.07
C SER A 93 -15.70 21.61 2.95
N ILE A 94 -15.75 20.29 3.00
CA ILE A 94 -16.79 19.52 3.71
C ILE A 94 -16.38 19.19 5.15
N ALA A 95 -15.13 18.82 5.36
CA ALA A 95 -14.60 18.34 6.63
C ALA A 95 -13.20 18.94 6.90
N PRO A 96 -13.11 20.25 7.17
CA PRO A 96 -11.82 20.96 7.29
C PRO A 96 -10.93 20.44 8.44
N GLY A 97 -11.52 19.79 9.45
CA GLY A 97 -10.78 19.15 10.55
C GLY A 97 -10.20 17.78 10.21
N LEU A 98 -10.59 17.18 9.08
CA LEU A 98 -10.09 15.87 8.66
C LEU A 98 -8.71 16.01 7.99
N ARG A 99 -7.68 15.37 8.55
CA ARG A 99 -6.32 15.47 8.03
C ARG A 99 -6.20 14.79 6.67
N LEU A 100 -5.40 15.39 5.78
CA LEU A 100 -5.09 14.86 4.46
C LEU A 100 -3.72 14.17 4.48
N HIS A 101 -3.67 12.92 4.02
CA HIS A 101 -2.44 12.19 3.75
C HIS A 101 -2.31 11.98 2.24
N GLY A 102 -1.18 12.41 1.66
CA GLY A 102 -0.92 12.20 0.24
C GLY A 102 -0.62 10.73 -0.05
N SER A 103 -1.38 10.14 -0.96
CA SER A 103 -1.20 8.75 -1.39
C SER A 103 0.16 8.55 -2.06
N THR A 104 0.69 7.32 -2.00
CA THR A 104 1.82 6.90 -2.84
C THR A 104 1.52 7.06 -4.34
N GLN A 105 0.24 7.09 -4.72
CA GLN A 105 -0.19 7.34 -6.10
C GLN A 105 0.10 8.77 -6.58
N MET A 106 0.39 9.68 -5.67
CA MET A 106 0.85 11.05 -5.99
C MET A 106 2.35 11.10 -6.35
N SER A 107 3.03 9.96 -6.40
CA SER A 107 4.42 9.83 -6.87
C SER A 107 5.42 10.73 -6.13
N ILE A 108 5.37 10.75 -4.80
CA ILE A 108 6.25 11.58 -3.99
C ILE A 108 7.62 10.91 -3.83
N HIS A 109 8.59 11.38 -4.63
CA HIS A 109 9.96 10.88 -4.66
C HIS A 109 10.97 11.88 -4.10
N THR A 110 10.61 13.15 -3.96
CA THR A 110 11.53 14.24 -3.64
C THR A 110 11.04 15.08 -2.46
N ALA A 111 11.96 15.80 -1.87
CA ALA A 111 11.65 16.79 -0.83
C ALA A 111 10.70 17.89 -1.34
N GLU A 112 10.86 18.29 -2.61
CA GLU A 112 10.02 19.30 -3.24
C GLU A 112 8.58 18.82 -3.38
N GLY A 113 8.36 17.52 -3.70
CA GLY A 113 7.06 16.90 -3.70
C GLY A 113 6.40 16.95 -2.32
N ALA A 114 7.14 16.60 -1.26
CA ALA A 114 6.64 16.68 0.11
C ALA A 114 6.33 18.14 0.54
N LYS A 115 7.18 19.09 0.17
CA LYS A 115 6.96 20.53 0.41
C LYS A 115 5.72 21.04 -0.34
N MET A 116 5.50 20.55 -1.57
CA MET A 116 4.30 20.91 -2.34
C MET A 116 3.04 20.37 -1.65
N LEU A 117 3.03 19.13 -1.19
CA LEU A 117 1.92 18.59 -0.41
C LEU A 117 1.64 19.42 0.85
N ALA A 118 2.68 19.85 1.55
CA ALA A 118 2.52 20.73 2.70
C ALA A 118 1.82 22.06 2.35
N LYS A 119 2.24 22.72 1.26
CA LYS A 119 1.60 23.94 0.74
C LYS A 119 0.15 23.71 0.37
N LEU A 120 -0.16 22.52 -0.14
CA LEU A 120 -1.51 22.08 -0.43
C LEU A 120 -2.26 21.64 0.82
N GLY A 121 -1.67 21.70 2.05
CA GLY A 121 -2.24 21.43 3.37
C GLY A 121 -2.41 19.97 3.69
N TYR A 122 -1.67 19.08 3.06
CA TYR A 122 -1.53 17.73 3.54
C TYR A 122 -0.66 17.72 4.81
N SER A 123 -0.93 16.78 5.69
CA SER A 123 -0.19 16.59 6.95
C SER A 123 0.80 15.43 6.90
N ARG A 124 0.69 14.56 5.87
CA ARG A 124 1.59 13.41 5.67
C ARG A 124 1.74 13.10 4.20
N ALA A 125 2.94 12.68 3.80
CA ALA A 125 3.25 12.13 2.49
C ALA A 125 3.57 10.63 2.61
N ILE A 126 2.90 9.79 1.83
CA ILE A 126 3.27 8.38 1.67
C ILE A 126 4.24 8.32 0.51
N LEU A 127 5.52 8.07 0.83
CA LEU A 127 6.59 8.10 -0.15
C LEU A 127 6.50 6.95 -1.16
N ALA A 128 7.06 7.19 -2.33
CA ALA A 128 7.23 6.17 -3.35
C ALA A 128 8.07 5.00 -2.82
N ARG A 129 7.76 3.77 -3.28
CA ARG A 129 8.40 2.54 -2.77
C ARG A 129 9.82 2.32 -3.28
N GLU A 130 10.14 2.97 -4.37
CA GLU A 130 11.42 2.83 -5.09
C GLU A 130 12.55 3.66 -4.51
N LEU A 131 12.33 4.40 -3.43
CA LEU A 131 13.35 5.20 -2.77
C LEU A 131 14.33 4.36 -1.95
N SER A 132 15.61 4.68 -2.07
CA SER A 132 16.66 4.18 -1.18
C SER A 132 16.59 4.82 0.20
N LEU A 133 17.28 4.23 1.19
CA LEU A 133 17.34 4.80 2.54
C LEU A 133 17.89 6.23 2.54
N ALA A 134 18.94 6.50 1.78
CA ALA A 134 19.52 7.83 1.69
C ALA A 134 18.55 8.88 1.10
N GLU A 135 17.75 8.48 0.09
CA GLU A 135 16.72 9.34 -0.47
C GLU A 135 15.57 9.57 0.51
N ILE A 136 15.14 8.52 1.23
CA ILE A 136 14.14 8.64 2.30
C ILE A 136 14.63 9.62 3.37
N GLU A 137 15.85 9.48 3.85
CA GLU A 137 16.47 10.39 4.83
C GLU A 137 16.47 11.83 4.33
N ALA A 138 16.88 12.05 3.08
CA ALA A 138 16.90 13.37 2.48
C ALA A 138 15.51 14.01 2.39
N VAL A 139 14.51 13.23 1.98
CA VAL A 139 13.10 13.70 1.91
C VAL A 139 12.57 13.99 3.30
N VAL A 140 12.74 13.08 4.26
CA VAL A 140 12.25 13.24 5.64
C VAL A 140 12.86 14.47 6.30
N LYS A 141 14.19 14.65 6.18
CA LYS A 141 14.90 15.80 6.75
C LYS A 141 14.41 17.14 6.21
N ALA A 142 14.04 17.19 4.94
CA ALA A 142 13.62 18.42 4.27
C ALA A 142 12.09 18.62 4.24
N SER A 143 11.32 17.62 4.63
CA SER A 143 9.86 17.64 4.60
C SER A 143 9.29 18.42 5.78
N PRO A 144 8.39 19.38 5.57
CA PRO A 144 7.67 20.06 6.64
C PRO A 144 6.48 19.25 7.18
N ILE A 145 6.18 18.09 6.60
CA ILE A 145 5.08 17.19 7.00
C ILE A 145 5.62 15.78 7.27
N GLU A 146 4.82 14.99 7.97
CA GLU A 146 5.17 13.59 8.26
C GLU A 146 5.40 12.78 6.98
N CYS A 147 6.38 11.89 7.01
CA CYS A 147 6.62 10.92 5.93
C CYS A 147 6.26 9.51 6.40
N GLU A 148 5.57 8.78 5.53
CA GLU A 148 5.20 7.38 5.72
C GLU A 148 5.85 6.54 4.62
N VAL A 149 6.40 5.37 4.97
CA VAL A 149 7.02 4.45 4.01
C VAL A 149 6.40 3.07 4.08
N PHE A 150 6.32 2.39 2.93
CA PHE A 150 5.97 0.98 2.92
C PHE A 150 7.14 0.16 3.45
N VAL A 151 6.83 -0.82 4.29
CA VAL A 151 7.85 -1.70 4.90
C VAL A 151 7.65 -3.17 4.58
N HIS A 152 6.45 -3.57 4.16
CA HIS A 152 6.18 -4.98 3.86
C HIS A 152 5.09 -5.14 2.81
N GLY A 153 5.23 -6.17 1.95
CA GLY A 153 4.23 -6.62 1.01
C GLY A 153 4.56 -6.41 -0.46
N ALA A 154 3.55 -6.43 -1.31
CA ALA A 154 3.73 -6.44 -2.75
C ALA A 154 4.45 -5.19 -3.28
N MET A 155 5.54 -5.41 -4.03
CA MET A 155 6.16 -4.36 -4.82
C MET A 155 5.45 -4.17 -6.17
N CYS A 156 5.48 -2.94 -6.69
CA CYS A 156 5.05 -2.61 -8.03
C CYS A 156 6.25 -2.56 -8.97
N MET A 157 6.11 -3.07 -10.20
CA MET A 157 7.16 -2.99 -11.22
C MET A 157 7.30 -1.58 -11.78
N SER A 158 6.23 -0.79 -11.75
CA SER A 158 6.20 0.58 -12.21
C SER A 158 6.57 1.55 -11.10
N MET A 159 7.01 2.74 -11.47
CA MET A 159 7.06 3.86 -10.54
C MET A 159 5.71 4.06 -9.85
N SER A 160 5.77 4.40 -8.57
CA SER A 160 4.56 4.60 -7.75
C SER A 160 3.60 5.61 -8.39
N GLY A 161 2.34 5.20 -8.57
CA GLY A 161 1.30 6.04 -9.19
C GLY A 161 1.29 6.11 -10.72
N GLN A 162 2.29 5.56 -11.43
CA GLN A 162 2.45 5.77 -12.88
C GLN A 162 2.05 4.56 -13.73
N CYS A 163 1.53 3.48 -13.12
CA CYS A 163 1.18 2.28 -13.87
C CYS A 163 -0.22 2.35 -14.47
N MET A 164 -0.29 2.37 -15.80
CA MET A 164 -1.53 2.30 -16.58
C MET A 164 -1.78 0.93 -17.21
N MET A 165 -0.89 -0.06 -17.01
CA MET A 165 -0.94 -1.34 -17.71
C MET A 165 -2.28 -2.07 -17.52
N SER A 166 -2.80 -2.12 -16.29
CA SER A 166 -4.07 -2.78 -16.00
C SER A 166 -5.28 -2.06 -16.64
N ALA A 167 -5.20 -0.72 -16.76
CA ALA A 167 -6.23 0.07 -17.41
C ALA A 167 -6.26 -0.17 -18.92
N PHE A 168 -5.11 -0.18 -19.59
CA PHE A 168 -5.02 -0.44 -21.01
C PHE A 168 -5.43 -1.87 -21.40
N LEU A 169 -5.05 -2.86 -20.60
CA LEU A 169 -5.31 -4.27 -20.92
C LEU A 169 -6.74 -4.73 -20.56
N GLY A 170 -7.40 -4.07 -19.63
CA GLY A 170 -8.68 -4.57 -19.15
C GLY A 170 -9.59 -3.52 -18.48
N GLY A 171 -9.36 -2.23 -18.69
CA GLY A 171 -10.17 -1.15 -18.15
C GLY A 171 -10.12 -1.02 -16.60
N ARG A 172 -9.15 -1.67 -15.95
CA ARG A 172 -9.01 -1.70 -14.48
C ARG A 172 -7.82 -0.87 -14.05
N SER A 173 -8.03 0.23 -13.37
CA SER A 173 -6.96 1.10 -12.92
C SER A 173 -6.33 0.65 -11.60
N GLY A 174 -4.99 0.62 -11.55
CA GLY A 174 -4.22 0.40 -10.33
C GLY A 174 -4.41 1.54 -9.31
N ASN A 175 -4.48 2.77 -9.79
CA ASN A 175 -4.69 3.95 -8.95
C ASN A 175 -6.08 3.96 -8.31
N ARG A 176 -7.06 3.38 -9.00
CA ARG A 176 -8.42 3.15 -8.47
C ARG A 176 -8.50 1.92 -7.57
N GLY A 177 -7.39 1.34 -7.18
CA GLY A 177 -7.35 0.12 -6.39
C GLY A 177 -7.76 -1.16 -7.14
N ALA A 178 -8.02 -1.12 -8.43
CA ALA A 178 -8.53 -2.24 -9.23
C ALA A 178 -7.47 -2.95 -10.09
N CYS A 179 -6.17 -2.80 -9.75
CA CYS A 179 -5.09 -3.46 -10.49
C CYS A 179 -5.34 -4.97 -10.63
N ALA A 180 -5.31 -5.47 -11.88
CA ALA A 180 -5.43 -6.89 -12.19
C ALA A 180 -4.12 -7.66 -12.01
N GLY A 181 -2.99 -6.96 -11.79
CA GLY A 181 -1.68 -7.56 -11.64
C GLY A 181 -1.11 -8.12 -12.94
N PRO A 182 -1.25 -7.47 -14.12
CA PRO A 182 -0.78 -8.03 -15.40
C PRO A 182 0.73 -8.24 -15.41
N CYS A 183 1.51 -7.46 -14.65
CA CYS A 183 2.94 -7.67 -14.46
C CYS A 183 3.31 -9.01 -13.78
N ARG A 184 2.33 -9.71 -13.22
CA ARG A 184 2.51 -11.02 -12.56
C ARG A 184 2.23 -12.20 -13.48
N LEU A 185 1.70 -11.94 -14.67
CA LEU A 185 1.37 -12.97 -15.64
C LEU A 185 2.55 -13.28 -16.57
N PRO A 186 2.63 -14.52 -17.07
CA PRO A 186 3.64 -14.87 -18.06
C PRO A 186 3.26 -14.27 -19.42
N PHE A 187 4.22 -13.70 -20.10
CA PHE A 187 4.11 -13.25 -21.49
C PHE A 187 5.37 -13.60 -22.28
N ASP A 188 5.27 -13.63 -23.58
CA ASP A 188 6.39 -13.92 -24.45
C ASP A 188 7.25 -12.67 -24.65
N ALA A 189 8.55 -12.83 -24.51
CA ALA A 189 9.54 -11.82 -24.82
C ALA A 189 10.66 -12.47 -25.63
N THR A 190 10.62 -12.30 -26.94
CA THR A 190 11.50 -12.99 -27.90
C THR A 190 12.99 -12.82 -27.58
N ASN A 191 13.40 -11.62 -27.17
CA ASN A 191 14.78 -11.32 -26.81
C ASN A 191 15.02 -11.40 -25.28
N GLY A 192 13.98 -11.75 -24.49
CA GLY A 192 14.00 -11.64 -23.04
C GLY A 192 14.02 -10.19 -22.55
N LEU A 193 13.33 -9.93 -21.45
CA LEU A 193 13.45 -8.65 -20.73
C LEU A 193 14.55 -8.72 -19.66
N ARG A 194 15.02 -9.93 -19.38
CA ARG A 194 16.10 -10.20 -18.44
C ARG A 194 17.12 -11.14 -19.12
N PRO A 195 18.42 -10.94 -18.89
CA PRO A 195 19.44 -11.83 -19.41
C PRO A 195 19.15 -13.28 -19.05
N GLY A 196 19.25 -14.19 -20.02
CA GLY A 196 19.05 -15.62 -19.84
C GLY A 196 17.60 -16.10 -19.70
N GLN A 197 16.59 -15.23 -19.92
CA GLN A 197 15.18 -15.61 -19.85
C GLN A 197 14.40 -15.20 -21.12
N PRO A 198 14.74 -15.75 -22.30
CA PRO A 198 13.93 -15.55 -23.51
C PRO A 198 12.62 -16.35 -23.42
N GLY A 199 11.64 -15.98 -24.26
CA GLY A 199 10.38 -16.70 -24.38
C GLY A 199 9.36 -16.35 -23.29
N LYS A 200 8.45 -17.29 -23.00
CA LYS A 200 7.31 -17.07 -22.12
C LYS A 200 7.68 -17.21 -20.65
N ALA A 201 7.67 -16.10 -19.92
CA ALA A 201 7.95 -16.07 -18.48
C ALA A 201 7.25 -14.87 -17.79
N CYS A 202 7.26 -14.86 -16.45
CA CYS A 202 6.75 -13.73 -15.66
C CYS A 202 7.83 -12.63 -15.56
N HIS A 203 8.15 -12.01 -16.69
CA HIS A 203 9.28 -11.11 -16.84
C HIS A 203 9.26 -9.88 -15.94
N LEU A 204 8.08 -9.42 -15.50
CA LEU A 204 7.89 -8.21 -14.70
C LEU A 204 7.49 -8.52 -13.25
N SER A 205 7.46 -9.79 -12.84
CA SER A 205 7.04 -10.14 -11.49
C SER A 205 8.17 -9.92 -10.49
N LEU A 206 7.94 -9.02 -9.52
CA LEU A 206 8.86 -8.77 -8.40
C LEU A 206 8.52 -9.66 -7.20
N LYS A 207 9.52 -9.93 -6.37
CA LYS A 207 9.37 -10.45 -5.01
C LYS A 207 8.53 -9.48 -4.18
N ASP A 208 8.07 -9.91 -3.03
CA ASP A 208 7.47 -9.02 -2.05
C ASP A 208 8.58 -8.25 -1.31
N MET A 209 8.28 -7.01 -0.93
CA MET A 209 9.18 -6.18 -0.13
C MET A 209 9.18 -6.64 1.33
N ASP A 210 10.35 -6.64 1.95
CA ASP A 210 10.47 -6.74 3.40
C ASP A 210 11.57 -5.82 3.92
N LEU A 211 11.15 -4.74 4.59
CA LEU A 211 12.01 -3.79 5.26
C LEU A 211 11.91 -3.91 6.78
N VAL A 212 11.26 -4.96 7.29
CA VAL A 212 11.16 -5.20 8.74
C VAL A 212 12.53 -5.30 9.41
N PRO A 213 13.57 -5.93 8.80
CA PRO A 213 14.92 -5.92 9.35
C PRO A 213 15.55 -4.52 9.45
N HIS A 214 15.10 -3.57 8.63
CA HIS A 214 15.62 -2.20 8.56
C HIS A 214 14.85 -1.20 9.45
N MET A 215 13.98 -1.67 10.32
CA MET A 215 13.09 -0.82 11.13
C MET A 215 13.84 0.21 11.98
N ALA A 216 15.00 -0.16 12.53
CA ALA A 216 15.83 0.74 13.31
C ALA A 216 16.40 1.90 12.45
N GLN A 217 16.81 1.60 11.21
CA GLN A 217 17.31 2.59 10.26
C GLN A 217 16.22 3.56 9.84
N LEU A 218 15.02 3.04 9.50
CA LEU A 218 13.87 3.89 9.15
C LEU A 218 13.44 4.79 10.31
N LYS A 219 13.50 4.28 11.54
CA LYS A 219 13.24 5.08 12.73
C LYS A 219 14.30 6.16 12.93
N ALA A 220 15.58 5.84 12.74
CA ALA A 220 16.67 6.80 12.83
C ALA A 220 16.59 7.89 11.73
N ALA A 221 16.14 7.53 10.54
CA ALA A 221 15.85 8.45 9.44
C ALA A 221 14.68 9.44 9.75
N GLY A 222 13.96 9.25 10.85
CA GLY A 222 12.83 10.10 11.24
C GLY A 222 11.51 9.78 10.53
N VAL A 223 11.37 8.59 9.96
CA VAL A 223 10.11 8.13 9.36
C VAL A 223 9.02 8.12 10.43
N ALA A 224 7.95 8.85 10.21
CA ALA A 224 6.87 9.03 11.18
C ALA A 224 5.90 7.85 11.23
N SER A 225 5.70 7.16 10.10
CA SER A 225 4.76 6.06 9.96
C SER A 225 5.29 5.00 9.01
N ILE A 226 4.93 3.75 9.29
CA ILE A 226 5.21 2.60 8.44
C ILE A 226 3.90 2.03 7.90
N LYS A 227 3.96 1.51 6.66
CA LYS A 227 2.79 0.98 5.95
C LYS A 227 3.04 -0.45 5.49
N ILE A 228 2.05 -1.30 5.71
CA ILE A 228 2.03 -2.68 5.24
C ILE A 228 1.07 -2.78 4.06
N GLU A 229 1.55 -3.26 2.91
CA GLU A 229 0.70 -3.56 1.77
C GLU A 229 0.06 -4.93 1.96
N GLY A 230 -1.25 -4.96 2.06
CA GLY A 230 -1.99 -6.20 2.35
C GLY A 230 -3.26 -6.37 1.53
N ARG A 231 -3.49 -5.56 0.49
CA ARG A 231 -4.66 -5.71 -0.37
C ARG A 231 -4.68 -7.10 -1.02
N LEU A 232 -5.82 -7.75 -0.98
CA LEU A 232 -5.99 -9.14 -1.45
C LEU A 232 -5.21 -10.18 -0.62
N ARG A 233 -4.93 -9.87 0.65
CA ARG A 233 -4.29 -10.79 1.60
C ARG A 233 -5.29 -11.26 2.64
N THR A 234 -4.94 -12.38 3.29
CA THR A 234 -5.77 -12.97 4.36
C THR A 234 -5.54 -12.25 5.70
N PRO A 235 -6.47 -12.43 6.66
CA PRO A 235 -6.27 -11.93 8.03
C PRO A 235 -4.98 -12.46 8.67
N GLU A 236 -4.63 -13.71 8.42
CA GLU A 236 -3.41 -14.34 8.94
C GLU A 236 -2.13 -13.63 8.45
N TYR A 237 -2.11 -13.24 7.17
CA TYR A 237 -1.02 -12.42 6.65
C TYR A 237 -0.93 -11.08 7.38
N ALA A 238 -2.06 -10.42 7.57
CA ALA A 238 -2.09 -9.15 8.26
C ALA A 238 -1.60 -9.26 9.70
N ALA A 239 -2.04 -10.28 10.43
CA ALA A 239 -1.62 -10.54 11.80
C ALA A 239 -0.11 -10.79 11.90
N ALA A 240 0.45 -11.65 11.04
CA ALA A 240 1.88 -11.93 11.01
C ALA A 240 2.70 -10.67 10.69
N ALA A 241 2.32 -9.91 9.65
CA ALA A 241 3.02 -8.70 9.25
C ALA A 241 2.98 -7.62 10.34
N VAL A 242 1.83 -7.41 10.98
CA VAL A 242 1.71 -6.44 12.08
C VAL A 242 2.54 -6.85 13.29
N THR A 243 2.47 -8.11 13.66
CA THR A 243 3.22 -8.65 14.80
C THR A 243 4.72 -8.47 14.58
N ALA A 244 5.23 -8.85 13.39
CA ALA A 244 6.63 -8.67 13.03
C ALA A 244 7.05 -7.20 13.05
N CYS A 245 6.28 -6.31 12.42
CA CYS A 245 6.57 -4.87 12.41
C CYS A 245 6.55 -4.26 13.81
N ARG A 246 5.62 -4.66 14.67
CA ARG A 246 5.54 -4.17 16.06
C ARG A 246 6.76 -4.62 16.88
N ALA A 247 7.14 -5.90 16.78
CA ALA A 247 8.30 -6.44 17.45
C ALA A 247 9.59 -5.74 16.97
N ALA A 248 9.83 -5.68 15.67
CA ALA A 248 11.01 -5.02 15.10
C ALA A 248 11.10 -3.52 15.49
N ARG A 249 9.98 -2.80 15.50
CA ARG A 249 9.93 -1.41 15.98
C ARG A 249 10.33 -1.26 17.44
N ALA A 250 10.01 -2.25 18.25
CA ALA A 250 10.38 -2.31 19.67
C ALA A 250 11.80 -2.88 19.91
N GLY A 251 12.53 -3.25 18.86
CA GLY A 251 13.83 -3.91 18.95
C GLY A 251 13.74 -5.35 19.48
N GLN A 252 12.58 -5.98 19.35
CA GLN A 252 12.32 -7.35 19.77
C GLN A 252 12.43 -8.32 18.60
N PRO A 253 12.83 -9.58 18.84
CA PRO A 253 12.83 -10.61 17.80
C PRO A 253 11.41 -10.90 17.33
N TYR A 254 11.28 -11.32 16.08
CA TYR A 254 10.03 -11.76 15.47
C TYR A 254 10.26 -13.04 14.65
N ASP A 255 9.19 -13.72 14.30
CA ASP A 255 9.23 -14.96 13.52
C ASP A 255 9.35 -14.65 12.01
N GLU A 256 10.58 -14.54 11.52
CA GLU A 256 10.88 -14.29 10.10
C GLU A 256 10.38 -15.42 9.19
N ALA A 257 10.44 -16.66 9.67
CA ALA A 257 9.96 -17.80 8.92
C ALA A 257 8.43 -17.73 8.72
N LEU A 258 7.68 -17.43 9.77
CA LEU A 258 6.25 -17.24 9.68
C LEU A 258 5.90 -16.08 8.73
N LEU A 259 6.62 -14.96 8.83
CA LEU A 259 6.39 -13.80 7.97
C LEU A 259 6.58 -14.13 6.49
N ARG A 260 7.65 -14.89 6.17
CA ARG A 260 7.93 -15.33 4.80
C ARG A 260 6.93 -16.37 4.30
N ASP A 261 6.63 -17.36 5.14
CA ASP A 261 5.89 -18.53 4.73
C ASP A 261 4.38 -18.22 4.62
N ILE A 262 3.85 -17.28 5.41
CA ILE A 262 2.44 -16.90 5.31
C ILE A 262 2.11 -16.29 3.95
N PHE A 263 3.02 -15.55 3.34
CA PHE A 263 2.96 -15.15 1.94
C PHE A 263 4.24 -14.49 1.46
N SER A 264 4.87 -15.07 0.44
CA SER A 264 5.90 -14.40 -0.36
C SER A 264 5.87 -14.91 -1.81
N ARG A 265 6.62 -14.24 -2.70
CA ARG A 265 6.88 -14.66 -4.08
C ARG A 265 8.35 -15.00 -4.22
N SER A 266 8.69 -16.27 -3.94
CA SER A 266 10.08 -16.73 -3.89
C SER A 266 10.94 -15.92 -2.91
N GLY A 267 10.37 -15.61 -1.74
CA GLY A 267 11.00 -14.79 -0.72
C GLY A 267 10.79 -13.29 -0.88
N PHE A 268 11.67 -12.52 -0.25
CA PHE A 268 11.58 -11.09 -0.09
C PHE A 268 12.70 -10.32 -0.80
N SER A 269 12.54 -9.00 -0.89
CA SER A 269 13.55 -8.08 -1.40
C SER A 269 13.52 -6.77 -0.62
N ASP A 270 14.69 -6.27 -0.27
CA ASP A 270 14.93 -4.93 0.27
C ASP A 270 15.65 -4.02 -0.76
N ALA A 271 15.76 -4.49 -1.98
CA ALA A 271 16.70 -3.97 -2.98
C ALA A 271 16.56 -2.46 -3.23
N TYR A 272 15.35 -1.93 -3.28
CA TYR A 272 15.16 -0.48 -3.40
C TYR A 272 15.79 0.27 -2.22
N LEU A 273 15.54 -0.17 -0.99
CA LEU A 273 16.06 0.52 0.20
C LEU A 273 17.59 0.58 0.21
N VAL A 274 18.23 -0.51 -0.21
CA VAL A 274 19.71 -0.61 -0.25
C VAL A 274 20.32 -0.12 -1.56
N GLY A 275 19.52 0.44 -2.47
CA GLY A 275 19.98 0.98 -3.76
C GLY A 275 20.42 -0.10 -4.77
N ARG A 276 19.95 -1.33 -4.64
CA ARG A 276 20.31 -2.47 -5.50
C ARG A 276 19.18 -2.82 -6.46
N ASN A 277 19.18 -2.20 -7.63
CA ASN A 277 18.16 -2.42 -8.66
C ASN A 277 18.65 -3.47 -9.68
N ASP A 278 18.56 -4.74 -9.33
CA ASP A 278 19.06 -5.85 -10.15
C ASP A 278 18.08 -7.01 -10.31
N GLY A 279 18.54 -8.08 -10.97
CA GLY A 279 17.75 -9.28 -11.24
C GLY A 279 17.27 -10.03 -10.00
N THR A 280 17.88 -9.82 -8.83
CA THR A 280 17.50 -10.50 -7.57
C THR A 280 16.14 -10.03 -7.03
N MET A 281 15.65 -8.89 -7.51
CA MET A 281 14.32 -8.35 -7.16
C MET A 281 13.16 -9.18 -7.71
N PHE A 282 13.39 -9.98 -8.75
CA PHE A 282 12.33 -10.71 -9.42
C PHE A 282 11.99 -12.01 -8.70
N GLY A 283 10.71 -12.34 -8.66
CA GLY A 283 10.22 -13.55 -8.05
C GLY A 283 8.81 -13.89 -8.52
N VAL A 284 8.51 -15.17 -8.51
CA VAL A 284 7.20 -15.72 -8.90
C VAL A 284 6.72 -16.62 -7.77
N ARG A 285 5.45 -16.55 -7.44
CA ARG A 285 4.88 -17.47 -6.45
C ARG A 285 4.86 -18.88 -7.02
N THR A 286 5.49 -19.79 -6.34
CA THR A 286 5.59 -21.20 -6.70
C THR A 286 4.58 -22.05 -5.92
N GLU A 287 4.44 -23.33 -6.30
CA GLU A 287 3.65 -24.29 -5.49
C GLU A 287 4.30 -24.55 -4.13
N ALA A 288 5.61 -24.50 -4.04
CA ALA A 288 6.31 -24.59 -2.76
C ALA A 288 5.92 -23.42 -1.83
N ASP A 289 5.87 -22.18 -2.34
CA ASP A 289 5.39 -21.03 -1.57
C ASP A 289 3.93 -21.21 -1.14
N ALA A 290 3.09 -21.79 -1.99
CA ALA A 290 1.69 -22.06 -1.65
C ALA A 290 1.56 -23.14 -0.56
N ALA A 291 2.38 -24.18 -0.62
CA ALA A 291 2.44 -25.23 0.40
C ALA A 291 2.92 -24.67 1.75
N ALA A 292 3.97 -23.84 1.74
CA ALA A 292 4.45 -23.15 2.94
C ALA A 292 3.34 -22.29 3.59
N THR A 293 2.57 -21.56 2.77
CA THR A 293 1.44 -20.77 3.28
C THR A 293 0.38 -21.65 3.96
N ARG A 294 0.03 -22.79 3.35
CA ARG A 294 -0.93 -23.72 3.96
C ARG A 294 -0.44 -24.24 5.33
N ALA A 295 0.85 -24.53 5.43
CA ALA A 295 1.46 -24.99 6.68
C ALA A 295 1.57 -23.89 7.75
N ALA A 296 1.85 -22.66 7.34
CA ALA A 296 2.01 -21.52 8.25
C ALA A 296 0.67 -20.93 8.76
N THR A 297 -0.42 -21.11 8.02
CA THR A 297 -1.73 -20.52 8.33
C THR A 297 -2.24 -20.85 9.74
N PRO A 298 -2.19 -22.09 10.26
CA PRO A 298 -2.65 -22.40 11.61
C PRO A 298 -1.89 -21.61 12.67
N LYS A 299 -0.56 -21.55 12.56
CA LYS A 299 0.28 -20.78 13.49
C LYS A 299 -0.03 -19.28 13.44
N ALA A 300 -0.26 -18.73 12.26
CA ALA A 300 -0.62 -17.32 12.12
C ALA A 300 -1.98 -16.99 12.75
N ARG A 301 -2.91 -17.94 12.81
CA ARG A 301 -4.21 -17.79 13.48
C ARG A 301 -4.10 -17.63 14.99
N GLU A 302 -3.03 -18.11 15.60
CA GLU A 302 -2.78 -17.96 17.03
C GLU A 302 -2.41 -16.52 17.42
N LEU A 303 -2.17 -15.65 16.43
CA LEU A 303 -1.80 -14.25 16.66
C LEU A 303 -3.00 -13.32 16.88
N PHE A 304 -4.25 -13.83 16.72
CA PHE A 304 -5.48 -13.03 16.91
C PHE A 304 -6.68 -13.78 17.48
#